data_896658434157edbd7c855ac050eb2bb8
#
_entry.id   896658434157edbd7c855ac050eb2bb8
#
_cell.length_a   1.000
_cell.length_b   1.000
_cell.length_c   1.000
_cell.angle_alpha   90.00
_cell.angle_beta   90.00
_cell.angle_gamma   90.00
#
_symmetry.space_group_name_H-M   'P 1'
#
loop_
_entity.id
_entity.type
_entity.pdbx_description
1 polymer ?
#
loop_
_entity_poly.entity_id
_entity_poly.type
_entity_poly.pdbx_seq_one_letter_code
_entity_poly.pdbx_strand_id
1 'polypeptide(L)'
;MKSNMIEKKMLVQKVFNKVFDKYDLMNDIMSLGSHRLWKKQMISWLSPNKNTVLLDMSSGTGDIAKLFLKHIKNKGTVYAVDPNSKMMEIAKKKLAKYNNIKWYLDSAEKLSFKDNYFDYYSISFGLRNTNNVDHVLREAYRVLKPGGRFICLEFSKIKNYNFKKLYDFYSKSIPKIGNIVVGDNQPYEYLVKSIKNFYNQEELIDLMKKNNFYKSEYRNLSGGIVAIHSGWKI
;
A
#
# COMPACT_ATOMS: atom_id res chain seq x y z
N MET A 1 1.45 -15.85 -20.22
CA MET A 1 1.74 -15.32 -18.87
C MET A 1 2.63 -14.06 -18.88
N LYS A 2 3.85 -14.06 -19.46
CA LYS A 2 4.73 -12.87 -19.49
C LYS A 2 4.11 -11.63 -20.17
N SER A 3 3.36 -11.80 -21.27
CA SER A 3 2.67 -10.70 -21.96
C SER A 3 1.68 -9.97 -21.04
N ASN A 4 0.80 -10.69 -20.35
CA ASN A 4 -0.19 -10.09 -19.41
C ASN A 4 0.46 -9.34 -18.24
N MET A 5 1.65 -9.76 -17.81
CA MET A 5 2.39 -9.08 -16.71
C MET A 5 2.98 -7.75 -17.18
N ILE A 6 3.52 -7.71 -18.41
CA ILE A 6 4.05 -6.48 -19.01
C ILE A 6 2.93 -5.48 -19.25
N GLU A 7 1.81 -5.91 -19.79
CA GLU A 7 0.62 -5.08 -20.03
C GLU A 7 0.06 -4.48 -18.72
N LYS A 8 -0.03 -5.29 -17.65
CA LYS A 8 -0.46 -4.80 -16.33
C LYS A 8 0.50 -3.73 -15.82
N LYS A 9 1.82 -3.96 -15.88
CA LYS A 9 2.83 -3.00 -15.42
C LYS A 9 2.73 -1.68 -16.19
N MET A 10 2.60 -1.73 -17.51
CA MET A 10 2.44 -0.53 -18.35
C MET A 10 1.16 0.23 -18.03
N LEU A 11 0.05 -0.50 -17.82
CA LEU A 11 -1.24 0.10 -17.46
C LEU A 11 -1.14 0.81 -16.10
N VAL A 12 -0.55 0.16 -15.09
CA VAL A 12 -0.32 0.74 -13.75
C VAL A 12 0.51 2.02 -13.87
N GLN A 13 1.64 1.97 -14.56
CA GLN A 13 2.47 3.17 -14.76
C GLN A 13 1.72 4.29 -15.47
N LYS A 14 0.97 3.97 -16.54
CA LYS A 14 0.17 4.96 -17.28
C LYS A 14 -0.87 5.62 -16.38
N VAL A 15 -1.58 4.84 -15.58
CA VAL A 15 -2.59 5.34 -14.63
C VAL A 15 -1.95 6.29 -13.62
N PHE A 16 -0.89 5.87 -12.93
CA PHE A 16 -0.23 6.70 -11.92
C PHE A 16 0.47 7.93 -12.51
N ASN A 17 1.01 7.83 -13.72
CA ASN A 17 1.59 8.97 -14.43
C ASN A 17 0.56 10.03 -14.86
N LYS A 18 -0.71 9.69 -14.92
CA LYS A 18 -1.80 10.65 -15.24
C LYS A 18 -2.33 11.38 -14.01
N VAL A 19 -2.23 10.77 -12.84
CA VAL A 19 -2.86 11.30 -11.62
C VAL A 19 -1.87 11.72 -10.54
N PHE A 20 -0.55 11.66 -10.79
CA PHE A 20 0.47 11.86 -9.77
C PHE A 20 0.37 13.21 -9.06
N ASP A 21 0.02 14.28 -9.77
CA ASP A 21 -0.17 15.65 -9.26
C ASP A 21 -1.48 15.81 -8.45
N LYS A 22 -2.49 15.01 -8.74
CA LYS A 22 -3.79 15.00 -8.07
C LYS A 22 -4.02 13.74 -7.23
N TYR A 23 -2.97 12.95 -6.99
CA TYR A 23 -3.07 11.64 -6.34
C TYR A 23 -3.70 11.71 -4.93
N ASP A 24 -3.25 12.67 -4.11
CA ASP A 24 -3.79 12.83 -2.76
C ASP A 24 -5.27 13.26 -2.82
N LEU A 25 -5.64 14.16 -3.75
CA LEU A 25 -7.02 14.57 -3.98
C LEU A 25 -7.88 13.40 -4.46
N MET A 26 -7.37 12.58 -5.38
CA MET A 26 -8.06 11.37 -5.85
C MET A 26 -8.35 10.43 -4.68
N ASN A 27 -7.38 10.17 -3.81
CA ASN A 27 -7.57 9.34 -2.62
C ASN A 27 -8.59 9.96 -1.64
N ASP A 28 -8.56 11.27 -1.43
CA ASP A 28 -9.54 11.98 -0.60
C ASP A 28 -10.97 11.81 -1.13
N ILE A 29 -11.19 11.99 -2.42
CA ILE A 29 -12.50 11.82 -3.06
C ILE A 29 -12.97 10.37 -2.93
N MET A 30 -12.12 9.40 -3.28
CA MET A 30 -12.50 7.99 -3.31
C MET A 30 -12.75 7.39 -1.93
N SER A 31 -12.16 7.92 -0.90
CA SER A 31 -12.30 7.44 0.47
C SER A 31 -13.08 8.39 1.37
N LEU A 32 -13.61 9.50 0.83
CA LEU A 32 -14.16 10.62 1.61
C LEU A 32 -13.19 11.04 2.72
N GLY A 33 -11.90 11.11 2.41
CA GLY A 33 -10.82 11.44 3.34
C GLY A 33 -10.43 10.34 4.33
N SER A 34 -11.17 9.22 4.37
CA SER A 34 -10.96 8.14 5.35
C SER A 34 -9.60 7.45 5.21
N HIS A 35 -8.94 7.50 4.03
CA HIS A 35 -7.63 6.89 3.82
C HIS A 35 -6.57 7.42 4.80
N ARG A 36 -6.70 8.68 5.23
CA ARG A 36 -5.78 9.30 6.20
C ARG A 36 -5.93 8.68 7.58
N LEU A 37 -7.17 8.37 7.98
CA LEU A 37 -7.46 7.69 9.23
C LEU A 37 -6.98 6.23 9.19
N TRP A 38 -7.23 5.52 8.08
CA TRP A 38 -6.79 4.13 7.91
C TRP A 38 -5.26 4.01 7.99
N LYS A 39 -4.51 4.92 7.35
CA LYS A 39 -3.04 4.97 7.43
C LYS A 39 -2.55 5.24 8.88
N LYS A 40 -3.24 6.12 9.63
CA LYS A 40 -2.93 6.33 11.05
C LYS A 40 -3.17 5.07 11.89
N GLN A 41 -4.29 4.38 11.67
CA GLN A 41 -4.62 3.12 12.35
C GLN A 41 -3.60 2.02 12.01
N MET A 42 -3.14 1.95 10.75
CA MET A 42 -2.06 1.03 10.35
C MET A 42 -0.79 1.26 11.16
N ILE A 43 -0.32 2.50 11.27
CA ILE A 43 0.89 2.81 12.05
C ILE A 43 0.65 2.61 13.56
N SER A 44 -0.53 2.92 14.08
CA SER A 44 -0.89 2.64 15.47
C SER A 44 -0.86 1.13 15.77
N TRP A 45 -1.36 0.29 14.85
CA TRP A 45 -1.31 -1.16 15.03
C TRP A 45 0.09 -1.75 14.82
N LEU A 46 0.88 -1.18 13.91
CA LEU A 46 2.30 -1.53 13.78
C LEU A 46 3.05 -1.29 15.08
N SER A 47 2.68 -0.21 15.79
CA SER A 47 3.29 0.21 17.07
C SER A 47 4.83 0.19 17.02
N PRO A 48 5.45 0.94 16.10
CA PRO A 48 6.89 0.82 15.89
C PRO A 48 7.69 1.40 17.05
N ASN A 49 8.81 0.73 17.36
CA ASN A 49 9.78 1.19 18.34
C ASN A 49 10.70 2.27 17.76
N LYS A 50 11.31 3.07 18.65
CA LYS A 50 12.38 4.00 18.28
C LYS A 50 13.63 3.23 17.82
N ASN A 51 14.45 3.90 17.02
CA ASN A 51 15.72 3.37 16.48
C ASN A 51 15.56 2.16 15.57
N THR A 52 14.38 2.01 14.93
CA THR A 52 14.06 0.94 14.01
C THR A 52 14.11 1.41 12.56
N VAL A 53 14.19 0.44 11.64
CA VAL A 53 14.28 0.66 10.20
C VAL A 53 13.02 0.11 9.53
N LEU A 54 12.30 1.01 8.85
CA LEU A 54 11.13 0.67 8.04
C LEU A 54 11.52 0.61 6.57
N LEU A 55 11.08 -0.42 5.87
CA LEU A 55 10.90 -0.39 4.42
C LEU A 55 9.43 -0.05 4.12
N ASP A 56 9.19 1.08 3.47
CA ASP A 56 7.88 1.53 3.02
C ASP A 56 7.77 1.31 1.51
N MET A 57 7.15 0.19 1.12
CA MET A 57 7.01 -0.23 -0.26
C MET A 57 5.77 0.39 -0.90
N SER A 58 5.89 0.81 -2.17
CA SER A 58 4.87 1.61 -2.86
C SER A 58 4.57 2.87 -2.06
N SER A 59 5.64 3.57 -1.66
CA SER A 59 5.58 4.71 -0.75
C SER A 59 4.79 5.90 -1.30
N GLY A 60 4.60 5.98 -2.62
CA GLY A 60 3.84 7.04 -3.28
C GLY A 60 4.32 8.44 -2.88
N THR A 61 3.43 9.26 -2.34
CA THR A 61 3.73 10.62 -1.86
C THR A 61 4.30 10.65 -0.42
N GLY A 62 4.64 9.50 0.17
CA GLY A 62 5.37 9.37 1.43
C GLY A 62 4.52 9.49 2.70
N ASP A 63 3.23 9.25 2.65
CA ASP A 63 2.34 9.40 3.82
C ASP A 63 2.69 8.44 4.95
N ILE A 64 2.98 7.16 4.63
CA ILE A 64 3.35 6.16 5.65
C ILE A 64 4.71 6.49 6.25
N ALA A 65 5.70 6.84 5.43
CA ALA A 65 7.01 7.30 5.89
C ALA A 65 6.89 8.45 6.90
N LYS A 66 6.07 9.47 6.57
CA LYS A 66 5.79 10.61 7.45
C LYS A 66 5.14 10.19 8.78
N LEU A 67 4.11 9.33 8.71
CA LEU A 67 3.39 8.87 9.89
C LEU A 67 4.28 8.02 10.80
N PHE A 68 5.09 7.14 10.22
CA PHE A 68 6.06 6.33 10.94
C PHE A 68 7.07 7.21 11.70
N LEU A 69 7.74 8.12 10.99
CA LEU A 69 8.73 9.03 11.61
C LEU A 69 8.11 9.90 12.70
N LYS A 70 6.88 10.38 12.50
CA LYS A 70 6.16 11.14 13.52
C LYS A 70 5.90 10.28 14.76
N HIS A 71 5.49 9.03 14.60
CA HIS A 71 5.20 8.09 15.69
C HIS A 71 6.45 7.83 16.56
N ILE A 72 7.59 7.55 15.92
CA ILE A 72 8.87 7.28 16.61
C ILE A 72 9.65 8.55 16.96
N LYS A 73 9.06 9.75 16.85
CA LYS A 73 9.68 11.05 17.13
C LYS A 73 10.99 11.26 16.37
N ASN A 74 11.02 10.89 15.08
CA ASN A 74 12.18 10.93 14.18
C ASN A 74 13.39 10.06 14.61
N LYS A 75 13.22 9.15 15.54
CA LYS A 75 14.28 8.24 16.01
C LYS A 75 14.21 6.90 15.27
N GLY A 76 14.67 6.88 14.02
CA GLY A 76 14.70 5.70 13.12
C GLY A 76 14.91 6.11 11.68
N THR A 77 14.91 5.15 10.78
CA THR A 77 15.17 5.37 9.35
C THR A 77 14.06 4.74 8.51
N VAL A 78 13.66 5.44 7.45
CA VAL A 78 12.73 4.91 6.45
C VAL A 78 13.45 4.72 5.12
N TYR A 79 13.29 3.56 4.52
CA TYR A 79 13.63 3.27 3.13
C TYR A 79 12.32 3.31 2.35
N ALA A 80 12.08 4.45 1.69
CA ALA A 80 10.89 4.68 0.88
C ALA A 80 11.16 4.18 -0.54
N VAL A 81 10.41 3.17 -0.96
CA VAL A 81 10.59 2.47 -2.23
C VAL A 81 9.34 2.61 -3.08
N ASP A 82 9.49 3.08 -4.31
CA ASP A 82 8.39 3.18 -5.27
C ASP A 82 8.91 2.96 -6.69
N PRO A 83 8.21 2.22 -7.57
CA PRO A 83 8.59 2.08 -8.97
C PRO A 83 8.31 3.32 -9.82
N ASN A 84 7.60 4.34 -9.29
CA ASN A 84 7.23 5.56 -10.01
C ASN A 84 8.08 6.75 -9.57
N SER A 85 8.98 7.21 -10.45
CA SER A 85 9.89 8.34 -10.18
C SER A 85 9.14 9.65 -9.91
N LYS A 86 8.03 9.92 -10.61
CA LYS A 86 7.25 11.16 -10.44
C LYS A 86 6.60 11.23 -9.05
N MET A 87 6.06 10.11 -8.56
CA MET A 87 5.53 10.02 -7.19
C MET A 87 6.63 10.28 -6.17
N MET A 88 7.80 9.70 -6.39
CA MET A 88 8.96 9.88 -5.51
C MET A 88 9.46 11.33 -5.49
N GLU A 89 9.45 12.04 -6.62
CA GLU A 89 9.82 13.47 -6.68
C GLU A 89 8.87 14.32 -5.81
N ILE A 90 7.57 14.08 -5.89
CA ILE A 90 6.59 14.76 -5.01
C ILE A 90 6.87 14.44 -3.55
N ALA A 91 7.11 13.16 -3.23
CA ALA A 91 7.40 12.73 -1.87
C ALA A 91 8.67 13.40 -1.32
N LYS A 92 9.75 13.47 -2.11
CA LYS A 92 11.00 14.15 -1.73
C LYS A 92 10.77 15.62 -1.40
N LYS A 93 10.00 16.35 -2.24
CA LYS A 93 9.65 17.76 -1.99
C LYS A 93 8.80 17.91 -0.72
N LYS A 94 7.76 17.07 -0.57
CA LYS A 94 6.81 17.08 0.56
C LYS A 94 7.49 16.78 1.90
N LEU A 95 8.52 15.93 1.87
CA LEU A 95 9.21 15.42 3.06
C LEU A 95 10.66 15.90 3.18
N ALA A 96 11.04 16.97 2.50
CA ALA A 96 12.41 17.51 2.47
C ALA A 96 13.01 17.81 3.86
N LYS A 97 12.17 18.08 4.86
CA LYS A 97 12.61 18.32 6.25
C LYS A 97 13.06 17.06 7.02
N TYR A 98 12.85 15.85 6.48
CA TYR A 98 13.22 14.59 7.12
C TYR A 98 14.52 14.06 6.53
N ASN A 99 15.62 14.12 7.26
CA ASN A 99 16.95 13.68 6.81
C ASN A 99 17.15 12.16 6.90
N ASN A 100 16.22 11.45 7.52
CA ASN A 100 16.28 10.03 7.80
C ASN A 100 15.37 9.20 6.87
N ILE A 101 14.97 9.75 5.70
CA ILE A 101 14.32 9.02 4.62
C ILE A 101 15.32 8.77 3.50
N LYS A 102 15.49 7.51 3.12
CA LYS A 102 16.26 7.07 1.96
C LYS A 102 15.32 6.64 0.85
N TRP A 103 15.55 7.14 -0.37
CA TRP A 103 14.64 6.98 -1.50
C TRP A 103 15.20 6.00 -2.52
N TYR A 104 14.42 4.99 -2.91
CA TYR A 104 14.82 3.95 -3.86
C TYR A 104 13.77 3.74 -4.94
N LEU A 105 14.21 3.69 -6.19
CA LEU A 105 13.37 3.34 -7.34
C LEU A 105 13.51 1.83 -7.58
N ASP A 106 12.57 1.04 -7.07
CA ASP A 106 12.64 -0.42 -7.13
C ASP A 106 11.24 -1.07 -7.19
N SER A 107 11.20 -2.36 -7.48
CA SER A 107 9.97 -3.17 -7.58
C SER A 107 9.79 -4.05 -6.35
N ALA A 108 8.53 -4.19 -5.90
CA ALA A 108 8.18 -5.02 -4.76
C ALA A 108 8.49 -6.51 -4.95
N GLU A 109 8.50 -6.98 -6.21
CA GLU A 109 8.77 -8.38 -6.56
C GLU A 109 10.25 -8.77 -6.55
N LYS A 110 11.15 -7.77 -6.53
CA LYS A 110 12.60 -7.98 -6.51
C LYS A 110 13.26 -6.76 -5.90
N LEU A 111 13.65 -6.86 -4.64
CA LEU A 111 14.25 -5.77 -3.88
C LEU A 111 15.77 -5.87 -3.87
N SER A 112 16.44 -4.73 -4.08
CA SER A 112 17.92 -4.62 -4.09
C SER A 112 18.52 -4.55 -2.67
N PHE A 113 17.82 -5.10 -1.67
CA PHE A 113 18.25 -5.08 -0.27
C PHE A 113 18.71 -6.45 0.20
N LYS A 114 19.61 -6.46 1.21
CA LYS A 114 20.09 -7.67 1.87
C LYS A 114 18.96 -8.35 2.64
N ASP A 115 19.13 -9.65 2.85
CA ASP A 115 18.28 -10.41 3.76
C ASP A 115 18.40 -9.88 5.19
N ASN A 116 17.33 -10.01 5.98
CA ASN A 116 17.33 -9.71 7.41
C ASN A 116 17.77 -8.26 7.76
N TYR A 117 17.32 -7.29 7.00
CA TYR A 117 17.78 -5.92 7.16
C TYR A 117 16.77 -5.00 7.87
N PHE A 118 15.46 -5.17 7.62
CA PHE A 118 14.40 -4.27 8.11
C PHE A 118 13.70 -4.82 9.35
N ASP A 119 13.37 -3.92 10.28
CA ASP A 119 12.55 -4.25 11.44
C ASP A 119 11.07 -4.30 11.05
N TYR A 120 10.67 -3.45 10.11
CA TYR A 120 9.30 -3.37 9.60
C TYR A 120 9.27 -3.27 8.08
N TYR A 121 8.25 -3.90 7.49
CA TYR A 121 7.90 -3.76 6.08
C TYR A 121 6.46 -3.29 5.98
N SER A 122 6.20 -2.15 5.37
CA SER A 122 4.87 -1.64 5.10
C SER A 122 4.56 -1.59 3.60
N ILE A 123 3.30 -1.85 3.25
CA ILE A 123 2.75 -1.59 1.93
C ILE A 123 1.30 -1.10 2.08
N SER A 124 1.01 0.10 1.56
CA SER A 124 -0.30 0.72 1.69
C SER A 124 -0.89 1.06 0.33
N PHE A 125 -2.01 0.41 -0.03
CA PHE A 125 -2.70 0.56 -1.32
C PHE A 125 -1.85 0.28 -2.56
N GLY A 126 -0.77 -0.50 -2.38
CA GLY A 126 0.19 -0.86 -3.41
C GLY A 126 0.11 -2.33 -3.84
N LEU A 127 -0.24 -3.23 -2.92
CA LEU A 127 -0.12 -4.67 -3.12
C LEU A 127 -0.98 -5.19 -4.30
N ARG A 128 -2.21 -4.67 -4.47
CA ARG A 128 -3.10 -5.04 -5.58
C ARG A 128 -2.55 -4.67 -6.96
N ASN A 129 -1.64 -3.70 -7.02
CA ASN A 129 -1.05 -3.20 -8.26
C ASN A 129 0.18 -4.01 -8.69
N THR A 130 0.72 -4.85 -7.84
CA THR A 130 1.86 -5.72 -8.16
C THR A 130 1.47 -6.84 -9.13
N ASN A 131 2.44 -7.37 -9.86
CA ASN A 131 2.17 -8.44 -10.81
C ASN A 131 1.96 -9.79 -10.13
N ASN A 132 2.69 -10.02 -9.04
CA ASN A 132 2.66 -11.29 -8.30
C ASN A 132 2.79 -11.05 -6.79
N VAL A 133 1.67 -11.14 -6.09
CA VAL A 133 1.60 -10.93 -4.63
C VAL A 133 2.43 -11.97 -3.87
N ASP A 134 2.51 -13.22 -4.34
CA ASP A 134 3.32 -14.28 -3.74
C ASP A 134 4.82 -13.93 -3.78
N HIS A 135 5.32 -13.37 -4.89
CA HIS A 135 6.70 -12.88 -4.98
C HIS A 135 6.95 -11.71 -4.04
N VAL A 136 6.00 -10.77 -3.93
CA VAL A 136 6.11 -9.64 -3.00
C VAL A 136 6.20 -10.11 -1.55
N LEU A 137 5.38 -11.07 -1.15
CA LEU A 137 5.40 -11.62 0.20
C LEU A 137 6.69 -12.36 0.50
N ARG A 138 7.25 -13.11 -0.46
CA ARG A 138 8.59 -13.74 -0.32
C ARG A 138 9.70 -12.73 -0.15
N GLU A 139 9.71 -11.66 -0.96
CA GLU A 139 10.69 -10.59 -0.83
C GLU A 139 10.53 -9.82 0.50
N ALA A 140 9.31 -9.53 0.91
CA ALA A 140 9.05 -8.92 2.21
C ALA A 140 9.56 -9.80 3.37
N TYR A 141 9.30 -11.10 3.31
CA TYR A 141 9.83 -12.06 4.29
C TYR A 141 11.35 -12.12 4.27
N ARG A 142 11.96 -12.16 3.09
CA ARG A 142 13.43 -12.23 2.92
C ARG A 142 14.13 -11.04 3.58
N VAL A 143 13.66 -9.82 3.30
CA VAL A 143 14.32 -8.59 3.75
C VAL A 143 14.04 -8.24 5.22
N LEU A 144 12.96 -8.78 5.81
CA LEU A 144 12.67 -8.61 7.23
C LEU A 144 13.67 -9.40 8.09
N LYS A 145 14.07 -8.80 9.22
CA LYS A 145 14.81 -9.49 10.27
C LYS A 145 13.95 -10.58 10.95
N PRO A 146 14.54 -11.64 11.55
CA PRO A 146 13.82 -12.42 12.56
C PRO A 146 13.25 -11.49 13.64
N GLY A 147 11.99 -11.69 14.03
CA GLY A 147 11.23 -10.74 14.87
C GLY A 147 10.70 -9.51 14.15
N GLY A 148 10.99 -9.36 12.86
CA GLY A 148 10.45 -8.26 12.03
C GLY A 148 9.00 -8.44 11.66
N ARG A 149 8.30 -7.33 11.40
CA ARG A 149 6.86 -7.33 11.15
C ARG A 149 6.49 -6.78 9.79
N PHE A 150 5.71 -7.56 9.04
CA PHE A 150 5.03 -7.14 7.82
C PHE A 150 3.68 -6.52 8.17
N ILE A 151 3.32 -5.41 7.48
CA ILE A 151 1.99 -4.81 7.59
C ILE A 151 1.52 -4.31 6.22
N CYS A 152 0.29 -4.64 5.85
CA CYS A 152 -0.33 -4.26 4.59
C CYS A 152 -1.69 -3.62 4.86
N LEU A 153 -1.92 -2.42 4.31
CA LEU A 153 -3.24 -1.78 4.26
C LEU A 153 -3.73 -1.83 2.82
N GLU A 154 -4.85 -2.49 2.58
CA GLU A 154 -5.39 -2.62 1.22
C GLU A 154 -6.92 -2.70 1.22
N PHE A 155 -7.53 -2.35 0.07
CA PHE A 155 -8.94 -2.60 -0.15
C PHE A 155 -9.25 -4.08 -0.04
N SER A 156 -10.46 -4.38 0.46
CA SER A 156 -10.86 -5.75 0.73
C SER A 156 -12.33 -6.02 0.39
N LYS A 157 -12.88 -7.15 0.80
CA LYS A 157 -14.25 -7.54 0.47
C LYS A 157 -15.19 -7.28 1.65
N ILE A 158 -16.26 -6.53 1.39
CA ILE A 158 -17.31 -6.28 2.37
C ILE A 158 -18.15 -7.55 2.52
N LYS A 159 -18.23 -8.10 3.74
CA LYS A 159 -19.00 -9.30 4.04
C LYS A 159 -20.48 -9.02 4.29
N ASN A 160 -20.83 -7.85 4.87
CA ASN A 160 -22.21 -7.46 5.12
C ASN A 160 -22.90 -7.10 3.81
N TYR A 161 -23.96 -7.84 3.47
CA TYR A 161 -24.69 -7.71 2.20
C TYR A 161 -25.29 -6.31 1.97
N ASN A 162 -25.95 -5.75 2.98
CA ASN A 162 -26.60 -4.44 2.85
C ASN A 162 -25.57 -3.32 2.69
N PHE A 163 -24.50 -3.38 3.47
CA PHE A 163 -23.41 -2.42 3.38
C PHE A 163 -22.64 -2.56 2.05
N LYS A 164 -22.47 -3.79 1.56
CA LYS A 164 -21.90 -4.04 0.24
C LYS A 164 -22.74 -3.40 -0.88
N LYS A 165 -24.07 -3.53 -0.86
CA LYS A 165 -24.94 -2.88 -1.85
C LYS A 165 -24.77 -1.36 -1.87
N LEU A 166 -24.73 -0.73 -0.70
CA LEU A 166 -24.51 0.71 -0.57
C LEU A 166 -23.15 1.12 -1.13
N TYR A 167 -22.11 0.38 -0.78
CA TYR A 167 -20.76 0.64 -1.29
C TYR A 167 -20.65 0.40 -2.81
N ASP A 168 -21.28 -0.65 -3.35
CA ASP A 168 -21.30 -0.93 -4.78
C ASP A 168 -22.03 0.18 -5.57
N PHE A 169 -23.08 0.76 -5.00
CA PHE A 169 -23.76 1.93 -5.56
C PHE A 169 -22.85 3.16 -5.58
N TYR A 170 -22.17 3.44 -4.47
CA TYR A 170 -21.18 4.52 -4.36
C TYR A 170 -20.01 4.32 -5.34
N SER A 171 -19.45 3.11 -5.40
CA SER A 171 -18.30 2.80 -6.24
C SER A 171 -18.57 2.97 -7.75
N LYS A 172 -19.82 2.75 -8.19
CA LYS A 172 -20.25 3.02 -9.56
C LYS A 172 -20.24 4.51 -9.91
N SER A 173 -20.37 5.39 -8.93
CA SER A 173 -20.35 6.85 -9.12
C SER A 173 -18.93 7.40 -9.18
N ILE A 174 -17.93 6.68 -8.64
CA ILE A 174 -16.53 7.12 -8.55
C ILE A 174 -15.92 7.47 -9.92
N PRO A 175 -16.07 6.68 -11.01
CA PRO A 175 -15.53 7.05 -12.32
C PRO A 175 -16.12 8.35 -12.88
N LYS A 176 -17.43 8.60 -12.65
CA LYS A 176 -18.09 9.84 -13.10
C LYS A 176 -17.56 11.05 -12.35
N ILE A 177 -17.42 10.95 -11.03
CA ILE A 177 -16.83 12.01 -10.18
C ILE A 177 -15.38 12.25 -10.60
N GLY A 178 -14.63 11.18 -10.86
CA GLY A 178 -13.25 11.23 -11.29
C GLY A 178 -13.06 11.95 -12.62
N ASN A 179 -13.95 11.73 -13.57
CA ASN A 179 -13.94 12.43 -14.85
C ASN A 179 -14.14 13.96 -14.69
N ILE A 180 -15.01 14.37 -13.78
CA ILE A 180 -15.23 15.80 -13.49
C ILE A 180 -13.99 16.44 -12.86
N VAL A 181 -13.27 15.74 -11.99
CA VAL A 181 -12.16 16.29 -11.22
C VAL A 181 -10.82 16.23 -11.96
N VAL A 182 -10.57 15.16 -12.70
CA VAL A 182 -9.28 14.89 -13.35
C VAL A 182 -9.38 14.98 -14.88
N GLY A 183 -10.59 14.95 -15.44
CA GLY A 183 -10.85 14.93 -16.89
C GLY A 183 -10.60 13.55 -17.53
N ASP A 184 -10.46 12.48 -16.73
CA ASP A 184 -10.22 11.12 -17.21
C ASP A 184 -10.83 10.10 -16.23
N ASN A 185 -11.62 9.17 -16.73
CA ASN A 185 -12.24 8.11 -15.95
C ASN A 185 -11.35 6.84 -15.84
N GLN A 186 -10.36 6.64 -16.73
CA GLN A 186 -9.52 5.46 -16.77
C GLN A 186 -8.86 5.09 -15.43
N PRO A 187 -8.25 6.05 -14.67
CA PRO A 187 -7.66 5.74 -13.39
C PRO A 187 -8.66 5.17 -12.37
N TYR A 188 -9.88 5.66 -12.40
CA TYR A 188 -10.94 5.25 -11.46
C TYR A 188 -11.57 3.91 -11.85
N GLU A 189 -11.74 3.66 -13.16
CA GLU A 189 -12.16 2.34 -13.68
C GLU A 189 -11.12 1.27 -13.33
N TYR A 190 -9.83 1.59 -13.52
CA TYR A 190 -8.74 0.71 -13.10
C TYR A 190 -8.80 0.40 -11.60
N LEU A 191 -9.02 1.42 -10.78
CA LEU A 191 -9.13 1.25 -9.33
C LEU A 191 -10.26 0.28 -8.98
N VAL A 192 -11.48 0.53 -9.45
CA VAL A 192 -12.65 -0.32 -9.18
C VAL A 192 -12.40 -1.76 -9.65
N LYS A 193 -11.82 -1.94 -10.84
CA LYS A 193 -11.47 -3.26 -11.39
C LYS A 193 -10.39 -3.95 -10.55
N SER A 194 -9.34 -3.24 -10.14
CA SER A 194 -8.25 -3.80 -9.34
C SER A 194 -8.72 -4.23 -7.95
N ILE A 195 -9.59 -3.45 -7.30
CA ILE A 195 -10.22 -3.80 -6.01
C ILE A 195 -11.09 -5.06 -6.17
N LYS A 196 -11.92 -5.12 -7.22
CA LYS A 196 -12.79 -6.27 -7.48
C LYS A 196 -12.02 -7.57 -7.65
N ASN A 197 -10.84 -7.51 -8.26
CA ASN A 197 -10.01 -8.67 -8.58
C ASN A 197 -8.96 -8.99 -7.50
N PHE A 198 -8.88 -8.20 -6.44
CA PHE A 198 -7.92 -8.44 -5.36
C PHE A 198 -8.43 -9.49 -4.37
N TYR A 199 -7.53 -10.07 -3.61
CA TYR A 199 -7.79 -11.05 -2.57
C TYR A 199 -8.77 -10.53 -1.51
N ASN A 200 -9.59 -11.42 -0.95
CA ASN A 200 -10.31 -11.13 0.29
C ASN A 200 -9.36 -11.27 1.49
N GLN A 201 -9.89 -10.99 2.69
CA GLN A 201 -9.08 -10.97 3.91
C GLN A 201 -8.44 -12.32 4.21
N GLU A 202 -9.21 -13.39 4.12
CA GLU A 202 -8.78 -14.76 4.41
C GLU A 202 -7.78 -15.27 3.36
N GLU A 203 -8.07 -15.06 2.09
CA GLU A 203 -7.17 -15.45 0.99
C GLU A 203 -5.78 -14.81 1.13
N LEU A 204 -5.72 -13.54 1.56
CA LEU A 204 -4.43 -12.88 1.80
C LEU A 204 -3.72 -13.44 3.04
N ILE A 205 -4.45 -13.77 4.11
CA ILE A 205 -3.89 -14.45 5.28
C ILE A 205 -3.29 -15.80 4.89
N ASP A 206 -4.01 -16.60 4.09
CA ASP A 206 -3.51 -17.91 3.66
C ASP A 206 -2.25 -17.78 2.80
N LEU A 207 -2.20 -16.77 1.94
CA LEU A 207 -1.02 -16.48 1.15
C LEU A 207 0.16 -16.01 2.02
N MET A 208 -0.08 -15.21 3.07
CA MET A 208 0.94 -14.82 4.05
C MET A 208 1.48 -16.03 4.81
N LYS A 209 0.62 -16.92 5.30
CA LYS A 209 1.02 -18.16 5.98
C LYS A 209 1.85 -19.06 5.06
N LYS A 210 1.45 -19.22 3.80
CA LYS A 210 2.20 -19.95 2.77
C LYS A 210 3.61 -19.40 2.59
N ASN A 211 3.80 -18.10 2.81
CA ASN A 211 5.09 -17.41 2.75
C ASN A 211 5.75 -17.26 4.14
N ASN A 212 5.46 -18.18 5.06
CA ASN A 212 6.07 -18.34 6.38
C ASN A 212 5.81 -17.20 7.38
N PHE A 213 4.87 -16.29 7.12
CA PHE A 213 4.51 -15.29 8.11
C PHE A 213 3.76 -15.92 9.29
N TYR A 214 4.33 -15.79 10.47
CA TYR A 214 3.75 -16.25 11.73
C TYR A 214 2.72 -15.25 12.27
N LYS A 215 1.72 -15.72 13.03
CA LYS A 215 0.64 -14.89 13.59
C LYS A 215 0.03 -13.95 12.55
N SER A 216 -0.21 -14.48 11.34
CA SER A 216 -0.89 -13.73 10.29
C SER A 216 -2.33 -13.45 10.69
N GLU A 217 -2.68 -12.17 10.80
CA GLU A 217 -3.98 -11.69 11.24
C GLU A 217 -4.41 -10.45 10.46
N TYR A 218 -5.70 -10.11 10.50
CA TYR A 218 -6.21 -8.89 9.89
C TYR A 218 -7.19 -8.13 10.77
N ARG A 219 -7.35 -6.85 10.50
CA ARG A 219 -8.36 -5.96 11.09
C ARG A 219 -9.13 -5.25 10.00
N ASN A 220 -10.45 -5.41 10.00
CA ASN A 220 -11.32 -4.68 9.09
C ASN A 220 -11.48 -3.23 9.54
N LEU A 221 -11.47 -2.32 8.59
CA LEU A 221 -11.76 -0.91 8.77
C LEU A 221 -12.96 -0.52 7.90
N SER A 222 -13.75 0.44 8.36
CA SER A 222 -14.94 0.94 7.64
C SER A 222 -15.83 -0.20 7.12
N GLY A 223 -16.19 -1.15 8.00
CA GLY A 223 -17.07 -2.27 7.64
C GLY A 223 -16.47 -3.29 6.67
N GLY A 224 -15.14 -3.28 6.47
CA GLY A 224 -14.44 -4.20 5.56
C GLY A 224 -14.18 -3.62 4.17
N ILE A 225 -14.41 -2.33 3.94
CA ILE A 225 -13.97 -1.63 2.70
C ILE A 225 -12.47 -1.79 2.52
N VAL A 226 -11.73 -1.65 3.62
CA VAL A 226 -10.29 -1.90 3.69
C VAL A 226 -9.99 -2.84 4.85
N ALA A 227 -8.86 -3.53 4.77
CA ALA A 227 -8.32 -4.33 5.86
C ALA A 227 -6.83 -4.04 6.04
N ILE A 228 -6.39 -4.06 7.30
CA ILE A 228 -4.97 -4.10 7.62
C ILE A 228 -4.62 -5.55 7.89
N HIS A 229 -3.61 -6.09 7.21
CA HIS A 229 -3.05 -7.42 7.44
C HIS A 229 -1.69 -7.28 8.10
N SER A 230 -1.34 -8.19 8.99
CA SER A 230 -0.05 -8.19 9.67
C SER A 230 0.44 -9.62 9.91
N GLY A 231 1.75 -9.81 9.84
CA GLY A 231 2.41 -11.07 10.14
C GLY A 231 3.87 -10.85 10.52
N TRP A 232 4.46 -11.82 11.20
CA TRP A 232 5.81 -11.75 11.74
C TRP A 232 6.73 -12.74 11.05
N LYS A 233 7.99 -12.36 10.86
CA LYS A 233 9.07 -13.29 10.57
C LYS A 233 9.63 -13.83 11.88
N ILE A 234 9.70 -15.13 12.02
CA ILE A 234 10.33 -15.82 13.17
C ILE A 234 11.58 -16.57 12.71
#